data_1980dd548822e8185882565dde1ad429
#
_entry.id   1980dd548822e8185882565dde1ad429
#
_cell.length_a   1.000
_cell.length_b   1.000
_cell.length_c   1.000
_cell.angle_alpha   90.00
_cell.angle_beta   90.00
_cell.angle_gamma   90.00
#
_symmetry.space_group_name_H-M   'P 1'
#
loop_
_entity.id
_entity.type
_entity.pdbx_description
1 polymer ?
#
loop_
_entity_poly.entity_id
_entity_poly.type
_entity_poly.pdbx_seq_one_letter_code
_entity_poly.pdbx_strand_id
1 'polypeptide(L)'
;MTHELSPAERGELFPVPKPPLFDLGSIVATPGALAACSPEHLQACLARHRCGDWGAVCAEDRKSNFAALFAEGRILSAYSIDPSQPCEGFGDNTLWIITEADRSVTTFL
;
A
#
# COMPACT_ATOMS: atom_id res chain seq x y z
N MET A 1 -34.06 0.24 10.49
CA MET A 1 -33.66 0.42 10.11
C MET A 1 -32.85 0.09 9.92
N THR A 2 -32.62 -0.01 9.61
CA THR A 2 -31.76 -0.17 9.38
C THR A 2 -30.94 0.54 9.29
N HIS A 3 -30.68 0.48 9.63
CA HIS A 3 -29.82 1.21 9.62
C HIS A 3 -28.77 0.91 8.92
N GLU A 4 -28.71 1.37 8.23
CA GLU A 4 -27.82 1.21 7.63
C GLU A 4 -26.83 1.84 8.09
N LEU A 5 -26.03 1.42 8.21
CA LEU A 5 -25.06 1.96 8.51
C LEU A 5 -24.81 2.83 7.74
N SER A 6 -24.68 3.64 8.17
CA SER A 6 -24.24 4.53 7.37
C SER A 6 -22.99 4.20 6.98
N PRO A 7 -22.56 4.75 6.07
CA PRO A 7 -21.34 4.45 5.56
C PRO A 7 -20.31 4.75 6.46
N ALA A 8 -20.56 5.48 7.20
CA ALA A 8 -19.54 5.63 7.97
C ALA A 8 -19.52 4.60 8.81
N GLU A 9 -20.48 4.11 8.91
CA GLU A 9 -20.42 3.19 9.63
C GLU A 9 -20.14 2.16 8.98
N ARG A 10 -20.05 2.21 8.06
CA ARG A 10 -19.62 1.25 7.48
C ARG A 10 -18.44 1.58 7.04
N GLY A 11 -17.86 2.06 7.51
CA GLY A 11 -16.88 2.28 7.24
C GLY A 11 -16.62 3.03 6.41
N GLU A 12 -17.18 3.31 6.45
CA GLU A 12 -17.34 3.69 6.17
C GLU A 12 -17.49 4.18 6.41
N LEU A 13 -17.69 4.33 7.01
CA LEU A 13 -17.91 4.29 7.22
C LEU A 13 -17.71 4.03 6.87
N PHE A 14 -17.71 4.12 6.55
CA PHE A 14 -17.36 3.78 5.95
C PHE A 14 -17.01 4.06 5.09
N PRO A 15 -16.43 3.93 5.15
CA PRO A 15 -16.08 4.78 4.16
C PRO A 15 -16.06 4.06 2.91
N VAL A 16 -16.43 4.67 1.94
CA VAL A 16 -16.29 4.19 0.61
C VAL A 16 -14.83 4.08 0.37
N PRO A 17 -14.31 2.92 0.06
CA PRO A 17 -12.90 2.79 -0.25
C PRO A 17 -12.58 3.56 -1.51
N LYS A 18 -11.46 4.20 -1.54
CA LYS A 18 -11.00 4.87 -2.74
C LYS A 18 -10.79 3.84 -3.82
N PRO A 19 -11.12 4.16 -5.07
CA PRO A 19 -10.87 3.21 -6.14
C PRO A 19 -9.37 3.03 -6.34
N PRO A 20 -8.94 1.86 -6.77
CA PRO A 20 -7.52 1.66 -7.05
C PRO A 20 -7.08 2.48 -8.24
N LEU A 21 -5.85 2.98 -8.22
CA LEU A 21 -5.30 3.78 -9.29
C LEU A 21 -4.59 2.94 -10.34
N PHE A 22 -4.27 1.70 -10.04
CA PHE A 22 -3.57 0.81 -10.95
C PHE A 22 -3.81 -0.64 -10.54
N ASP A 23 -3.53 -1.55 -11.47
CA ASP A 23 -3.69 -2.97 -11.19
C ASP A 23 -2.51 -3.51 -10.41
N LEU A 24 -2.77 -4.44 -9.51
CA LEU A 24 -1.73 -5.03 -8.67
C LEU A 24 -1.17 -6.33 -9.22
N GLY A 25 -1.91 -7.00 -10.10
CA GLY A 25 -1.51 -8.31 -10.60
C GLY A 25 -1.52 -9.36 -9.50
N SER A 26 -0.63 -10.32 -9.61
CA SER A 26 -0.47 -11.32 -8.55
C SER A 26 0.16 -10.68 -7.33
N ILE A 27 -0.27 -11.08 -6.14
CA ILE A 27 0.25 -10.51 -4.91
C ILE A 27 1.10 -11.56 -4.22
N VAL A 28 2.36 -11.23 -3.98
CA VAL A 28 3.30 -12.16 -3.35
C VAL A 28 4.00 -11.46 -2.20
N ALA A 29 4.55 -12.23 -1.28
CA ALA A 29 5.26 -11.69 -0.14
C ALA A 29 6.48 -12.53 0.15
N THR A 30 7.57 -11.88 0.54
CA THR A 30 8.76 -12.61 0.97
C THR A 30 8.50 -13.25 2.33
N PRO A 31 9.24 -14.30 2.69
CA PRO A 31 9.10 -14.87 4.02
C PRO A 31 9.38 -13.85 5.13
N GLY A 32 10.29 -12.91 4.89
CA GLY A 32 10.56 -11.87 5.88
C GLY A 32 9.37 -10.97 6.12
N ALA A 33 8.68 -10.57 5.06
CA ALA A 33 7.50 -9.73 5.21
C ALA A 33 6.39 -10.48 5.94
N LEU A 34 6.20 -11.76 5.61
CA LEU A 34 5.17 -12.57 6.27
C LEU A 34 5.49 -12.79 7.75
N ALA A 35 6.77 -12.90 8.09
CA ALA A 35 7.15 -13.08 9.48
C ALA A 35 7.04 -11.78 10.28
N ALA A 36 7.24 -10.64 9.64
CA ALA A 36 7.31 -9.37 10.33
C ALA A 36 5.95 -8.68 10.50
N CYS A 37 4.97 -9.00 9.67
CA CYS A 37 3.70 -8.29 9.64
C CYS A 37 2.52 -9.25 9.70
N SER A 38 1.46 -8.83 10.39
CA SER A 38 0.21 -9.60 10.39
C SER A 38 -0.46 -9.49 9.03
N PRO A 39 -1.31 -10.44 8.67
CA PRO A 39 -2.08 -10.31 7.42
C PRO A 39 -2.90 -9.03 7.36
N GLU A 40 -3.47 -8.61 8.50
CA GLU A 40 -4.26 -7.39 8.56
C GLU A 40 -3.42 -6.16 8.25
N HIS A 41 -2.19 -6.13 8.76
CA HIS A 41 -1.29 -5.02 8.50
C HIS A 41 -0.88 -4.97 7.04
N LEU A 42 -0.57 -6.13 6.46
CA LEU A 42 -0.22 -6.21 5.04
C LEU A 42 -1.39 -5.73 4.17
N GLN A 43 -2.61 -6.12 4.49
CA GLN A 43 -3.77 -5.69 3.75
C GLN A 43 -4.01 -4.20 3.85
N ALA A 44 -3.83 -3.64 5.05
CA ALA A 44 -4.01 -2.21 5.25
C ALA A 44 -2.98 -1.41 4.44
N CYS A 45 -1.74 -1.86 4.42
CA CYS A 45 -0.70 -1.20 3.64
C CYS A 45 -0.95 -1.33 2.15
N LEU A 46 -1.43 -2.48 1.70
CA LEU A 46 -1.73 -2.69 0.30
C LEU A 46 -2.86 -1.76 -0.16
N ALA A 47 -3.86 -1.55 0.67
CA ALA A 47 -4.96 -0.64 0.36
C ALA A 47 -4.45 0.79 0.19
N ARG A 48 -3.49 1.20 1.00
CA ARG A 48 -2.87 2.52 0.86
C ARG A 48 -2.08 2.61 -0.43
N HIS A 49 -1.29 1.59 -0.72
CA HIS A 49 -0.43 1.54 -1.90
C HIS A 49 -1.25 1.72 -3.19
N ARG A 50 -2.34 0.99 -3.31
CA ARG A 50 -3.12 1.00 -4.55
C ARG A 50 -3.92 2.29 -4.74
N CYS A 51 -4.06 3.09 -3.71
CA CYS A 51 -4.78 4.36 -3.77
C CYS A 51 -3.88 5.58 -3.83
N GLY A 52 -2.57 5.37 -3.95
CA GLY A 52 -1.64 6.48 -4.10
C GLY A 52 -1.09 7.04 -2.80
N ASP A 53 -1.35 6.38 -1.68
CA ASP A 53 -0.75 6.77 -0.39
C ASP A 53 0.50 5.92 -0.21
N TRP A 54 1.62 6.40 -0.71
CA TRP A 54 2.84 5.60 -0.81
C TRP A 54 3.71 5.67 0.44
N GLY A 55 3.23 6.31 1.48
CA GLY A 55 3.88 6.28 2.77
C GLY A 55 5.14 7.12 2.85
N ALA A 56 6.21 6.51 3.33
CA ALA A 56 7.43 7.22 3.68
C ALA A 56 8.46 7.31 2.56
N VAL A 57 8.07 7.07 1.31
CA VAL A 57 9.00 7.20 0.20
C VAL A 57 9.48 8.65 0.06
N CYS A 58 10.67 8.83 -0.47
CA CYS A 58 11.23 10.16 -0.64
C CYS A 58 10.48 10.94 -1.74
N ALA A 59 10.73 12.22 -1.81
CA ALA A 59 10.04 13.08 -2.78
C ALA A 59 10.28 12.65 -4.22
N GLU A 60 11.47 12.17 -4.52
CA GLU A 60 11.79 11.70 -5.87
C GLU A 60 11.01 10.45 -6.23
N ASP A 61 10.91 9.52 -5.28
CA ASP A 61 10.14 8.29 -5.52
C ASP A 61 8.65 8.59 -5.63
N ARG A 62 8.17 9.57 -4.87
CA ARG A 62 6.78 9.98 -4.98
C ARG A 62 6.48 10.55 -6.36
N LYS A 63 7.37 11.36 -6.89
CA LYS A 63 7.24 11.89 -8.24
C LYS A 63 7.29 10.79 -9.27
N SER A 64 8.21 9.86 -9.10
CA SER A 64 8.38 8.74 -10.00
C SER A 64 7.12 7.86 -10.01
N ASN A 65 6.55 7.62 -8.85
CA ASN A 65 5.31 6.85 -8.73
C ASN A 65 4.17 7.55 -9.46
N PHE A 66 4.06 8.87 -9.28
CA PHE A 66 3.00 9.63 -9.93
C PHE A 66 3.12 9.54 -11.45
N ALA A 67 4.34 9.68 -11.96
CA ALA A 67 4.58 9.54 -13.39
C ALA A 67 4.25 8.14 -13.88
N ALA A 68 4.51 7.13 -13.07
CA ALA A 68 4.27 5.74 -13.45
C ALA A 68 2.78 5.41 -13.56
N LEU A 69 1.90 6.23 -13.01
CA LEU A 69 0.46 6.03 -13.20
C LEU A 69 0.04 6.27 -14.64
N PHE A 70 0.81 7.07 -15.39
CA PHE A 70 0.46 7.45 -16.75
C PHE A 70 1.42 6.88 -17.80
N ALA A 71 2.43 6.17 -17.34
CA ALA A 71 3.40 5.55 -18.22
C ALA A 71 3.89 4.27 -17.55
N GLU A 72 4.66 3.48 -18.26
CA GLU A 72 5.17 2.27 -17.64
C GLU A 72 6.23 2.62 -16.64
N GLY A 73 6.14 2.05 -15.46
CA GLY A 73 7.11 2.24 -14.41
C GLY A 73 6.67 1.53 -13.16
N ARG A 74 7.62 1.19 -12.33
CA ARG A 74 7.34 0.58 -11.03
C ARG A 74 6.73 1.58 -10.11
N ILE A 75 5.88 1.08 -9.22
CA ILE A 75 5.33 1.89 -8.15
C ILE A 75 5.79 1.30 -6.82
N LEU A 76 6.36 2.14 -5.97
CA LEU A 76 7.02 1.71 -4.76
C LEU A 76 6.45 2.45 -3.56
N SER A 77 6.07 1.70 -2.53
CA SER A 77 5.63 2.29 -1.26
C SER A 77 6.50 1.81 -0.12
N ALA A 78 6.54 2.59 0.95
CA ALA A 78 7.27 2.24 2.17
C ALA A 78 6.39 2.58 3.36
N TYR A 79 6.16 1.59 4.23
CA TYR A 79 5.35 1.76 5.42
C TYR A 79 6.09 1.20 6.62
N SER A 80 5.71 1.62 7.83
CA SER A 80 6.32 1.05 9.01
C SER A 80 5.86 -0.39 9.21
N ILE A 81 6.78 -1.25 9.60
CA ILE A 81 6.43 -2.60 10.04
C ILE A 81 5.73 -2.48 11.39
N ASP A 82 6.33 -1.73 12.31
CA ASP A 82 5.74 -1.44 13.60
C ASP A 82 5.24 0.00 13.58
N PRO A 83 3.91 0.22 13.53
CA PRO A 83 3.39 1.58 13.43
C PRO A 83 3.70 2.46 14.63
N SER A 84 4.09 1.89 15.76
CA SER A 84 4.45 2.68 16.93
C SER A 84 5.85 3.27 16.82
N GLN A 85 6.63 2.86 15.81
CA GLN A 85 7.98 3.38 15.57
C GLN A 85 8.00 4.17 14.27
N PRO A 86 8.88 5.16 14.16
CA PRO A 86 8.93 5.93 12.92
C PRO A 86 9.45 5.11 11.75
N CYS A 87 9.00 5.45 10.56
CA CYS A 87 9.48 4.85 9.33
C CYS A 87 10.00 5.99 8.46
N GLU A 88 11.26 5.88 8.07
CA GLU A 88 11.91 6.91 7.27
C GLU A 88 12.05 6.52 5.81
N GLY A 89 11.44 5.40 5.42
CA GLY A 89 11.56 4.93 4.05
C GLY A 89 12.79 4.07 3.83
N PHE A 90 13.45 3.67 4.90
CA PHE A 90 14.59 2.76 4.84
C PHE A 90 14.83 2.22 6.24
N GLY A 91 15.69 1.22 6.33
CA GLY A 91 16.04 0.64 7.62
C GLY A 91 15.12 -0.51 8.01
N ASP A 92 15.30 -0.97 9.24
CA ASP A 92 14.69 -2.22 9.70
C ASP A 92 13.18 -2.14 9.89
N ASN A 93 12.65 -0.94 10.09
CA ASN A 93 11.21 -0.78 10.31
C ASN A 93 10.48 -0.39 9.02
N THR A 94 10.93 -0.91 7.89
CA THR A 94 10.34 -0.55 6.61
C THR A 94 9.78 -1.78 5.90
N LEU A 95 8.50 -1.70 5.58
CA LEU A 95 7.84 -2.66 4.71
C LEU A 95 7.74 -2.02 3.34
N TRP A 96 8.35 -2.64 2.34
CA TRP A 96 8.27 -2.15 0.97
C TRP A 96 7.17 -2.88 0.22
N ILE A 97 6.43 -2.16 -0.61
CA ILE A 97 5.48 -2.77 -1.53
C ILE A 97 5.83 -2.26 -2.91
N ILE A 98 6.10 -3.17 -3.84
CA ILE A 98 6.53 -2.81 -5.18
C ILE A 98 5.61 -3.46 -6.19
N THR A 99 5.02 -2.64 -7.07
CA THR A 99 4.26 -3.14 -8.22
C THR A 99 5.12 -2.97 -9.46
N GLU A 100 5.31 -4.06 -10.20
CA GLU A 100 6.18 -4.02 -11.38
C GLU A 100 5.58 -3.17 -12.49
N ALA A 101 6.43 -2.74 -13.40
CA ALA A 101 6.05 -1.80 -14.46
C ALA A 101 4.91 -2.32 -15.32
N ASP A 102 4.88 -3.62 -15.59
CA ASP A 102 3.84 -4.23 -16.42
C ASP A 102 2.60 -4.62 -15.62
N ARG A 103 2.57 -4.29 -14.34
CA ARG A 103 1.44 -4.61 -13.43
C ARG A 103 1.18 -6.09 -13.28
N SER A 104 2.18 -6.92 -13.53
CA SER A 104 2.02 -8.36 -13.43
C SER A 104 2.08 -8.88 -12.01
N VAL A 105 2.80 -8.19 -11.13
CA VAL A 105 2.97 -8.66 -9.76
C VAL A 105 3.23 -7.49 -8.82
N THR A 106 2.71 -7.61 -7.61
CA THR A 106 2.98 -6.71 -6.49
C THR A 106 3.61 -7.53 -5.37
N THR A 107 4.73 -7.08 -4.86
CA THR A 107 5.52 -7.82 -3.88
C THR A 107 5.63 -7.03 -2.59
N PHE A 108 5.40 -7.73 -1.46
CA PHE A 108 5.75 -7.22 -0.14
C PHE A 108 7.16 -7.71 0.20
N LEU A 109 8.03 -6.78 0.63
CA LEU A 109 9.40 -7.16 0.99
C LEU A 109 9.75 -6.85 2.43
#